data_27b0c117e610bad05e3c49d13f5c089e
#
_entry.id   27b0c117e610bad05e3c49d13f5c089e
#
_cell.length_a   1.000
_cell.length_b   1.000
_cell.length_c   1.000
_cell.angle_alpha   90.00
_cell.angle_beta   90.00
_cell.angle_gamma   90.00
#
_symmetry.space_group_name_H-M   'P 1'
#
loop_
_entity.id
_entity.type
_entity.pdbx_description
1 polymer ?
#
loop_
_entity_poly.entity_id
_entity_poly.type
_entity_poly.pdbx_seq_one_letter_code
_entity_poly.pdbx_strand_id
1 'polypeptide(L)'
;MKGSKLGIRLLYYFGGFFVMTIGIALSVKSNLGVSPVSSIPYTMTCVWGIEMGVATVIFHVILVILQMLLMRRRFECKNLLQIPVGMVFGAFTTTCNTLAAMFPSTDNLIIRLLMCWIATVFVAIGIFFYVPADIMPLAGEGAMLAISTLTGKPFPTVKIAFDVSMVIISLSTCLIFLHGLGSVGIGTVIAALLVGIELRMITHRFGRWRDKLLGKQSEI
;
A
#
# COMPACT_ATOMS: atom_id res chain seq x y z
N MET A 1 13.77 -25.04 -16.81
CA MET A 1 12.52 -24.27 -16.99
C MET A 1 11.97 -23.55 -15.74
N LYS A 2 12.48 -23.82 -14.51
CA LYS A 2 12.08 -23.09 -13.29
C LYS A 2 12.57 -21.62 -13.22
N GLY A 3 13.72 -21.30 -13.81
CA GLY A 3 14.32 -19.95 -13.72
C GLY A 3 13.58 -18.86 -14.52
N SER A 4 13.01 -19.20 -15.67
CA SER A 4 12.25 -18.24 -16.49
C SER A 4 10.98 -17.73 -15.81
N LYS A 5 10.32 -18.59 -15.03
CA LYS A 5 9.12 -18.18 -14.29
C LYS A 5 9.42 -17.29 -13.07
N LEU A 6 10.59 -17.48 -12.44
CA LEU A 6 11.01 -16.64 -11.31
C LEU A 6 11.30 -15.20 -11.77
N GLY A 7 12.00 -15.03 -12.90
CA GLY A 7 12.27 -13.69 -13.46
C GLY A 7 10.99 -12.91 -13.76
N ILE A 8 10.00 -13.57 -14.37
CA ILE A 8 8.69 -12.95 -14.64
C ILE A 8 7.98 -12.58 -13.33
N ARG A 9 7.98 -13.45 -12.33
CA ARG A 9 7.38 -13.18 -11.01
C ARG A 9 8.04 -11.98 -10.33
N LEU A 10 9.37 -11.90 -10.37
CA LEU A 10 10.11 -10.75 -9.83
C LEU A 10 9.78 -9.45 -10.57
N LEU A 11 9.69 -9.50 -11.90
CA LEU A 11 9.30 -8.35 -12.72
C LEU A 11 7.90 -7.85 -12.34
N TYR A 12 6.93 -8.75 -12.21
CA TYR A 12 5.57 -8.40 -11.80
C TYR A 12 5.52 -7.86 -10.37
N TYR A 13 6.31 -8.42 -9.49
CA TYR A 13 6.39 -8.02 -8.08
C TYR A 13 6.92 -6.59 -7.93
N PHE A 14 8.13 -6.33 -8.44
CA PHE A 14 8.75 -5.01 -8.32
C PHE A 14 8.09 -3.98 -9.26
N GLY A 15 7.68 -4.39 -10.45
CA GLY A 15 6.89 -3.54 -11.35
C GLY A 15 5.56 -3.12 -10.72
N GLY A 16 4.87 -4.05 -10.04
CA GLY A 16 3.66 -3.76 -9.29
C GLY A 16 3.90 -2.75 -8.16
N PHE A 17 5.00 -2.88 -7.42
CA PHE A 17 5.38 -1.89 -6.40
C PHE A 17 5.61 -0.50 -7.00
N PHE A 18 6.37 -0.44 -8.09
CA PHE A 18 6.65 0.83 -8.74
C PHE A 18 5.37 1.52 -9.23
N VAL A 19 4.46 0.78 -9.87
CA VAL A 19 3.16 1.30 -10.30
C VAL A 19 2.32 1.77 -9.10
N MET A 20 2.32 1.01 -8.00
CA MET A 20 1.61 1.38 -6.79
C MET A 20 2.17 2.67 -6.17
N THR A 21 3.48 2.85 -6.16
CA THR A 21 4.11 4.05 -5.60
C THR A 21 3.85 5.30 -6.44
N ILE A 22 3.67 5.18 -7.77
CA ILE A 22 3.16 6.28 -8.61
C ILE A 22 1.77 6.72 -8.12
N GLY A 23 0.88 5.77 -7.86
CA GLY A 23 -0.44 6.07 -7.30
C GLY A 23 -0.36 6.77 -5.95
N ILE A 24 0.52 6.31 -5.04
CA ILE A 24 0.74 6.95 -3.75
C ILE A 24 1.21 8.39 -3.94
N ALA A 25 2.19 8.64 -4.81
CA ALA A 25 2.72 9.98 -5.07
C ALA A 25 1.66 10.93 -5.64
N LEU A 26 0.80 10.45 -6.54
CA LEU A 26 -0.34 11.22 -7.06
C LEU A 26 -1.36 11.54 -5.97
N SER A 27 -1.63 10.58 -5.07
CA SER A 27 -2.54 10.78 -3.94
C SER A 27 -2.00 11.83 -2.98
N VAL A 28 -0.72 11.77 -2.62
CA VAL A 28 -0.04 12.80 -1.80
C VAL A 28 -0.13 14.16 -2.48
N LYS A 29 0.17 14.23 -3.78
CA LYS A 29 0.13 15.49 -4.54
C LYS A 29 -1.29 16.08 -4.66
N SER A 30 -2.32 15.24 -4.69
CA SER A 30 -3.70 15.71 -4.71
C SER A 30 -4.08 16.49 -3.44
N ASN A 31 -3.37 16.27 -2.34
CA ASN A 31 -3.61 16.87 -1.03
C ASN A 31 -5.09 16.72 -0.56
N LEU A 32 -5.72 15.60 -0.92
CA LEU A 32 -7.09 15.24 -0.50
C LEU A 32 -7.10 14.11 0.53
N GLY A 33 -5.92 13.65 0.96
CA GLY A 33 -5.71 12.49 1.79
C GLY A 33 -5.23 11.28 0.98
N VAL A 34 -4.69 10.30 1.67
CA VAL A 34 -4.09 9.09 1.07
C VAL A 34 -4.83 7.83 1.50
N SER A 35 -4.48 6.68 0.91
CA SER A 35 -5.09 5.39 1.30
C SER A 35 -4.88 5.09 2.79
N PRO A 36 -5.76 4.33 3.44
CA PRO A 36 -5.68 4.02 4.88
C PRO A 36 -4.30 3.54 5.34
N VAL A 37 -3.71 2.58 4.64
CA VAL A 37 -2.38 2.04 4.98
C VAL A 37 -1.27 3.08 4.82
N SER A 38 -1.37 3.96 3.82
CA SER A 38 -0.40 5.03 3.59
C SER A 38 -0.61 6.23 4.52
N SER A 39 -1.71 6.29 5.26
CA SER A 39 -2.04 7.44 6.11
C SER A 39 -1.04 7.61 7.26
N ILE A 40 -0.55 6.53 7.88
CA ILE A 40 0.46 6.60 8.93
C ILE A 40 1.80 7.18 8.42
N PRO A 41 2.44 6.64 7.36
CA PRO A 41 3.64 7.25 6.79
C PRO A 41 3.44 8.72 6.41
N TYR A 42 2.30 9.04 5.79
CA TYR A 42 2.02 10.43 5.40
C TYR A 42 1.75 11.35 6.60
N THR A 43 1.16 10.83 7.68
CA THR A 43 1.08 11.57 8.94
C THR A 43 2.47 11.89 9.48
N MET A 44 3.41 10.94 9.44
CA MET A 44 4.80 11.16 9.85
C MET A 44 5.46 12.27 9.00
N THR A 45 5.17 12.30 7.71
CA THR A 45 5.62 13.38 6.82
C THR A 45 5.00 14.73 7.22
N CYS A 46 3.69 14.80 7.41
CA CYS A 46 3.00 16.03 7.72
C CYS A 46 3.37 16.62 9.09
N VAL A 47 3.55 15.77 10.11
CA VAL A 47 3.77 16.19 11.51
C VAL A 47 5.24 16.42 11.80
N TRP A 48 6.12 15.52 11.36
CA TRP A 48 7.55 15.53 11.72
C TRP A 48 8.47 15.86 10.56
N GLY A 49 7.95 16.12 9.36
CA GLY A 49 8.75 16.44 8.18
C GLY A 49 9.59 15.27 7.66
N ILE A 50 9.32 14.03 8.10
CA ILE A 50 10.04 12.85 7.63
C ILE A 50 9.67 12.59 6.16
N GLU A 51 10.67 12.35 5.31
CA GLU A 51 10.43 12.04 3.91
C GLU A 51 9.55 10.78 3.77
N MET A 52 8.58 10.81 2.83
CA MET A 52 7.51 9.80 2.71
C MET A 52 8.02 8.36 2.54
N GLY A 53 9.09 8.16 1.78
CA GLY A 53 9.66 6.82 1.61
C GLY A 53 10.37 6.33 2.87
N VAL A 54 11.09 7.21 3.58
CA VAL A 54 11.70 6.90 4.87
C VAL A 54 10.61 6.58 5.90
N ALA A 55 9.56 7.41 5.97
CA ALA A 55 8.42 7.16 6.84
C ALA A 55 7.75 5.79 6.53
N THR A 56 7.65 5.43 5.25
CA THR A 56 7.14 4.13 4.81
C THR A 56 8.01 2.98 5.31
N VAL A 57 9.34 3.10 5.22
CA VAL A 57 10.27 2.08 5.73
C VAL A 57 10.13 1.92 7.24
N ILE A 58 10.12 3.04 7.99
CA ILE A 58 9.94 3.03 9.45
C ILE A 58 8.63 2.32 9.81
N PHE A 59 7.55 2.66 9.13
CA PHE A 59 6.24 2.04 9.36
C PHE A 59 6.26 0.54 9.07
N HIS A 60 6.91 0.09 8.00
CA HIS A 60 7.05 -1.33 7.69
C HIS A 60 7.85 -2.07 8.78
N VAL A 61 8.92 -1.48 9.30
CA VAL A 61 9.69 -2.05 10.41
C VAL A 61 8.83 -2.17 11.67
N ILE A 62 8.06 -1.14 12.01
CA ILE A 62 7.11 -1.17 13.14
C ILE A 62 6.10 -2.32 12.97
N LEU A 63 5.55 -2.49 11.77
CA LEU A 63 4.60 -3.56 11.50
C LEU A 63 5.22 -4.96 11.57
N VAL A 64 6.47 -5.14 11.16
CA VAL A 64 7.19 -6.41 11.32
C VAL A 64 7.44 -6.70 12.80
N ILE A 65 7.84 -5.69 13.58
CA ILE A 65 7.99 -5.83 15.04
C ILE A 65 6.65 -6.20 15.68
N LEU A 66 5.55 -5.55 15.27
CA LEU A 66 4.21 -5.89 15.74
C LEU A 66 3.87 -7.36 15.41
N GLN A 67 4.17 -7.84 14.21
CA GLN A 67 3.99 -9.24 13.84
C GLN A 67 4.80 -10.17 14.76
N MET A 68 6.07 -9.85 15.05
CA MET A 68 6.91 -10.62 15.95
C MET A 68 6.30 -10.71 17.36
N LEU A 69 5.83 -9.59 17.90
CA LEU A 69 5.22 -9.53 19.23
C LEU A 69 3.90 -10.31 19.29
N LEU A 70 3.07 -10.24 18.25
CA LEU A 70 1.79 -10.94 18.17
C LEU A 70 1.99 -12.45 17.99
N MET A 71 2.80 -12.86 17.03
CA MET A 71 2.97 -14.27 16.66
C MET A 71 3.93 -15.02 17.59
N ARG A 72 4.82 -14.30 18.28
CA ARG A 72 5.82 -14.88 19.21
C ARG A 72 6.53 -16.09 18.59
N ARG A 73 6.30 -17.29 19.17
CA ARG A 73 6.92 -18.57 18.71
C ARG A 73 6.43 -19.04 17.32
N ARG A 74 5.31 -18.50 16.82
CA ARG A 74 4.78 -18.80 15.48
C ARG A 74 5.31 -17.87 14.39
N PHE A 75 6.13 -16.87 14.77
CA PHE A 75 6.75 -15.96 13.82
C PHE A 75 7.82 -16.70 13.00
N GLU A 76 7.67 -16.69 11.69
CA GLU A 76 8.63 -17.30 10.78
C GLU A 76 9.73 -16.30 10.41
N CYS A 77 11.01 -16.71 10.52
CA CYS A 77 12.15 -15.84 10.17
C CYS A 77 12.09 -15.32 8.73
N LYS A 78 11.39 -16.03 7.82
CA LYS A 78 11.18 -15.53 6.46
C LYS A 78 10.42 -14.21 6.42
N ASN A 79 9.56 -13.91 7.40
CA ASN A 79 8.82 -12.65 7.46
C ASN A 79 9.73 -11.43 7.69
N LEU A 80 10.97 -11.64 8.16
CA LEU A 80 11.96 -10.55 8.21
C LEU A 80 12.34 -10.03 6.82
N LEU A 81 12.15 -10.83 5.77
CA LEU A 81 12.34 -10.37 4.39
C LEU A 81 11.36 -9.25 3.99
N GLN A 82 10.31 -9.01 4.76
CA GLN A 82 9.44 -7.85 4.58
C GLN A 82 10.19 -6.52 4.80
N ILE A 83 11.27 -6.52 5.60
CA ILE A 83 12.08 -5.32 5.86
C ILE A 83 12.82 -4.87 4.58
N PRO A 84 13.70 -5.69 3.97
CA PRO A 84 14.35 -5.28 2.71
C PRO A 84 13.35 -5.03 1.58
N VAL A 85 12.25 -5.77 1.53
CA VAL A 85 11.15 -5.48 0.57
C VAL A 85 10.54 -4.10 0.84
N GLY A 86 10.28 -3.77 2.10
CA GLY A 86 9.81 -2.45 2.53
C GLY A 86 10.79 -1.33 2.19
N MET A 87 12.12 -1.59 2.27
CA MET A 87 13.15 -0.62 1.86
C MET A 87 13.08 -0.33 0.35
N VAL A 88 12.93 -1.37 -0.48
CA VAL A 88 12.75 -1.17 -1.93
C VAL A 88 11.47 -0.40 -2.23
N PHE A 89 10.37 -0.74 -1.56
CA PHE A 89 9.11 -0.03 -1.70
C PHE A 89 9.21 1.44 -1.25
N GLY A 90 9.90 1.70 -0.14
CA GLY A 90 10.21 3.05 0.33
C GLY A 90 11.06 3.85 -0.66
N ALA A 91 12.10 3.24 -1.24
CA ALA A 91 12.93 3.89 -2.27
C ALA A 91 12.11 4.26 -3.52
N PHE A 92 11.21 3.39 -3.97
CA PHE A 92 10.28 3.73 -5.04
C PHE A 92 9.33 4.87 -4.64
N THR A 93 8.86 4.86 -3.40
CA THR A 93 8.01 5.94 -2.85
C THR A 93 8.74 7.27 -2.86
N THR A 94 10.00 7.34 -2.39
CA THR A 94 10.86 8.52 -2.48
C THR A 94 10.98 9.00 -3.92
N THR A 95 11.37 8.10 -4.82
CA THR A 95 11.57 8.45 -6.23
C THR A 95 10.30 9.02 -6.85
N CYS A 96 9.15 8.35 -6.68
CA CYS A 96 7.89 8.80 -7.26
C CYS A 96 7.39 10.12 -6.65
N ASN A 97 7.57 10.33 -5.34
CA ASN A 97 7.21 11.60 -4.70
C ASN A 97 8.11 12.75 -5.17
N THR A 98 9.43 12.52 -5.30
CA THR A 98 10.37 13.52 -5.84
C THR A 98 10.00 13.90 -7.27
N LEU A 99 9.70 12.92 -8.12
CA LEU A 99 9.24 13.17 -9.50
C LEU A 99 7.91 13.94 -9.51
N ALA A 100 6.95 13.54 -8.67
CA ALA A 100 5.68 14.23 -8.57
C ALA A 100 5.83 15.68 -8.08
N ALA A 101 6.81 15.97 -7.20
CA ALA A 101 7.08 17.30 -6.70
C ALA A 101 7.63 18.26 -7.78
N MET A 102 8.24 17.73 -8.85
CA MET A 102 8.73 18.55 -9.97
C MET A 102 7.59 19.22 -10.78
N PHE A 103 6.38 18.68 -10.72
CA PHE A 103 5.23 19.26 -11.40
C PHE A 103 4.56 20.33 -10.51
N PRO A 104 3.94 21.36 -11.09
CA PRO A 104 3.24 22.38 -10.31
C PRO A 104 2.06 21.78 -9.54
N SER A 105 1.81 22.29 -8.33
CA SER A 105 0.59 21.98 -7.58
C SER A 105 -0.59 22.79 -8.11
N THR A 106 -1.78 22.28 -7.94
CA THR A 106 -3.02 22.95 -8.38
C THR A 106 -4.00 23.09 -7.21
N ASP A 107 -4.67 24.24 -7.14
CA ASP A 107 -5.75 24.48 -6.18
C ASP A 107 -7.13 24.12 -6.76
N ASN A 108 -7.19 23.76 -8.04
CA ASN A 108 -8.44 23.38 -8.69
C ASN A 108 -8.92 22.03 -8.13
N LEU A 109 -10.05 22.05 -7.43
CA LEU A 109 -10.64 20.87 -6.79
C LEU A 109 -10.93 19.73 -7.78
N ILE A 110 -11.36 20.06 -9.00
CA ILE A 110 -11.68 19.05 -10.03
C ILE A 110 -10.41 18.31 -10.43
N ILE A 111 -9.30 19.02 -10.65
CA ILE A 111 -8.01 18.42 -11.00
C ILE A 111 -7.50 17.54 -9.83
N ARG A 112 -7.63 18.04 -8.60
CA ARG A 112 -7.23 17.27 -7.39
C ARG A 112 -8.05 15.99 -7.23
N LEU A 113 -9.36 16.04 -7.46
CA LEU A 113 -10.23 14.85 -7.43
C LEU A 113 -9.89 13.87 -8.56
N LEU A 114 -9.60 14.38 -9.76
CA LEU A 114 -9.15 13.54 -10.87
C LEU A 114 -7.81 12.87 -10.58
N MET A 115 -6.85 13.60 -10.00
CA MET A 115 -5.57 13.04 -9.55
C MET A 115 -5.78 11.96 -8.50
N CYS A 116 -6.67 12.19 -7.54
CA CYS A 116 -7.01 11.21 -6.51
C CYS A 116 -7.63 9.94 -7.13
N TRP A 117 -8.54 10.08 -8.08
CA TRP A 117 -9.12 8.94 -8.78
C TRP A 117 -8.07 8.17 -9.61
N ILE A 118 -7.23 8.86 -10.39
CA ILE A 118 -6.14 8.22 -11.13
C ILE A 118 -5.17 7.51 -10.17
N ALA A 119 -4.91 8.10 -9.01
CA ALA A 119 -4.08 7.47 -7.97
C ALA A 119 -4.64 6.11 -7.53
N THR A 120 -5.97 6.00 -7.31
CA THR A 120 -6.59 4.73 -6.92
C THR A 120 -6.45 3.66 -8.01
N VAL A 121 -6.59 4.04 -9.28
CA VAL A 121 -6.37 3.14 -10.43
C VAL A 121 -4.93 2.61 -10.45
N PHE A 122 -3.93 3.47 -10.28
CA PHE A 122 -2.53 3.04 -10.22
C PHE A 122 -2.24 2.11 -9.04
N VAL A 123 -2.80 2.39 -7.87
CA VAL A 123 -2.68 1.52 -6.70
C VAL A 123 -3.33 0.16 -6.98
N ALA A 124 -4.53 0.13 -7.57
CA ALA A 124 -5.22 -1.11 -7.92
C ALA A 124 -4.44 -1.94 -8.95
N ILE A 125 -3.87 -1.29 -9.98
CA ILE A 125 -3.00 -1.95 -10.98
C ILE A 125 -1.74 -2.51 -10.30
N GLY A 126 -1.11 -1.76 -9.42
CA GLY A 126 0.06 -2.21 -8.69
C GLY A 126 -0.24 -3.46 -7.86
N ILE A 127 -1.35 -3.46 -7.10
CA ILE A 127 -1.82 -4.61 -6.32
C ILE A 127 -2.13 -5.81 -7.25
N PHE A 128 -2.77 -5.55 -8.40
CA PHE A 128 -3.08 -6.57 -9.40
C PHE A 128 -1.83 -7.32 -9.89
N PHE A 129 -0.69 -6.66 -9.98
CA PHE A 129 0.56 -7.27 -10.42
C PHE A 129 1.33 -7.91 -9.27
N TYR A 130 1.52 -7.22 -8.13
CA TYR A 130 2.44 -7.69 -7.10
C TYR A 130 1.86 -8.83 -6.25
N VAL A 131 0.57 -8.79 -5.90
CA VAL A 131 -0.04 -9.80 -5.02
C VAL A 131 0.02 -11.21 -5.63
N PRO A 132 -0.35 -11.41 -6.91
CA PRO A 132 -0.28 -12.73 -7.51
C PRO A 132 1.14 -13.24 -7.79
N ALA A 133 2.15 -12.37 -7.76
CA ALA A 133 3.54 -12.81 -7.84
C ALA A 133 3.92 -13.74 -6.68
N ASP A 134 3.22 -13.64 -5.53
CA ASP A 134 3.30 -14.58 -4.41
C ASP A 134 4.76 -14.82 -3.95
N ILE A 135 5.49 -13.73 -3.71
CA ILE A 135 6.88 -13.76 -3.24
C ILE A 135 6.90 -13.46 -1.74
N MET A 136 6.49 -12.25 -1.37
CA MET A 136 6.40 -11.81 0.03
C MET A 136 5.34 -10.71 0.14
N PRO A 137 4.39 -10.78 1.09
CA PRO A 137 3.46 -9.68 1.33
C PRO A 137 4.20 -8.47 1.91
N LEU A 138 3.71 -7.27 1.62
CA LEU A 138 4.16 -6.08 2.34
C LEU A 138 3.83 -6.19 3.85
N ALA A 139 4.56 -5.46 4.68
CA ALA A 139 4.42 -5.56 6.13
C ALA A 139 3.00 -5.27 6.64
N GLY A 140 2.25 -4.40 5.96
CA GLY A 140 0.84 -4.13 6.26
C GLY A 140 -0.04 -5.37 6.11
N GLU A 141 0.10 -6.04 4.98
CA GLU A 141 -0.64 -7.28 4.70
C GLU A 141 -0.17 -8.43 5.59
N GLY A 142 1.13 -8.52 5.85
CA GLY A 142 1.70 -9.47 6.78
C GLY A 142 1.12 -9.32 8.20
N ALA A 143 0.95 -8.07 8.67
CA ALA A 143 0.34 -7.80 9.97
C ALA A 143 -1.15 -8.20 9.99
N MET A 144 -1.90 -7.90 8.92
CA MET A 144 -3.30 -8.32 8.79
C MET A 144 -3.45 -9.84 8.76
N LEU A 145 -2.56 -10.55 8.05
CA LEU A 145 -2.53 -12.02 8.01
C LEU A 145 -2.20 -12.61 9.39
N ALA A 146 -1.24 -12.03 10.12
CA ALA A 146 -0.90 -12.45 11.47
C ALA A 146 -2.10 -12.30 12.43
N ILE A 147 -2.79 -11.16 12.38
CA ILE A 147 -4.00 -10.92 13.19
C ILE A 147 -5.12 -11.90 12.80
N SER A 148 -5.35 -12.13 11.50
CA SER A 148 -6.33 -13.10 11.00
C SER A 148 -6.07 -14.50 11.54
N THR A 149 -4.81 -14.95 11.49
CA THR A 149 -4.40 -16.28 11.99
C THR A 149 -4.59 -16.41 13.50
N LEU A 150 -4.30 -15.36 14.26
CA LEU A 150 -4.42 -15.38 15.72
C LEU A 150 -5.87 -15.30 16.21
N THR A 151 -6.69 -14.52 15.53
CA THR A 151 -8.09 -14.28 15.94
C THR A 151 -9.06 -15.27 15.32
N GLY A 152 -8.65 -16.03 14.30
CA GLY A 152 -9.52 -16.90 13.51
C GLY A 152 -10.53 -16.14 12.64
N LYS A 153 -10.45 -14.80 12.59
CA LYS A 153 -11.37 -13.98 11.78
C LYS A 153 -10.94 -13.95 10.31
N PRO A 154 -11.91 -13.90 9.37
CA PRO A 154 -11.60 -13.81 7.93
C PRO A 154 -10.76 -12.57 7.61
N PHE A 155 -9.78 -12.71 6.72
CA PHE A 155 -8.89 -11.63 6.30
C PHE A 155 -9.60 -10.32 5.91
N PRO A 156 -10.72 -10.34 5.14
CA PRO A 156 -11.43 -9.09 4.81
C PRO A 156 -11.93 -8.31 6.03
N THR A 157 -12.40 -9.01 7.06
CA THR A 157 -12.86 -8.38 8.31
C THR A 157 -11.69 -7.75 9.07
N VAL A 158 -10.57 -8.46 9.15
CA VAL A 158 -9.35 -7.94 9.77
C VAL A 158 -8.80 -6.75 8.99
N LYS A 159 -8.83 -6.80 7.65
CA LYS A 159 -8.41 -5.68 6.81
C LYS A 159 -9.23 -4.42 7.08
N ILE A 160 -10.55 -4.52 7.13
CA ILE A 160 -11.41 -3.35 7.43
C ILE A 160 -11.06 -2.77 8.81
N ALA A 161 -10.95 -3.61 9.83
CA ALA A 161 -10.61 -3.16 11.17
C ALA A 161 -9.21 -2.52 11.25
N PHE A 162 -8.25 -3.08 10.52
CA PHE A 162 -6.89 -2.54 10.40
C PHE A 162 -6.88 -1.19 9.69
N ASP A 163 -7.53 -1.09 8.54
CA ASP A 163 -7.62 0.16 7.76
C ASP A 163 -8.30 1.27 8.57
N VAL A 164 -9.41 0.95 9.28
CA VAL A 164 -10.08 1.90 10.17
C VAL A 164 -9.16 2.35 11.31
N SER A 165 -8.43 1.42 11.94
CA SER A 165 -7.50 1.78 13.02
C SER A 165 -6.35 2.67 12.52
N MET A 166 -5.81 2.44 11.31
CA MET A 166 -4.80 3.30 10.69
C MET A 166 -5.33 4.73 10.49
N VAL A 167 -6.55 4.85 9.96
CA VAL A 167 -7.20 6.16 9.76
C VAL A 167 -7.44 6.87 11.10
N ILE A 168 -7.92 6.17 12.11
CA ILE A 168 -8.17 6.75 13.46
C ILE A 168 -6.86 7.26 14.07
N ILE A 169 -5.78 6.45 14.03
CA ILE A 169 -4.47 6.83 14.56
C ILE A 169 -3.94 8.06 13.81
N SER A 170 -3.99 8.03 12.47
CA SER A 170 -3.52 9.14 11.64
C SER A 170 -4.30 10.42 11.91
N LEU A 171 -5.63 10.34 11.92
CA LEU A 171 -6.51 11.49 12.17
C LEU A 171 -6.28 12.06 13.55
N SER A 172 -6.24 11.21 14.59
CA SER A 172 -5.97 11.65 15.96
C SER A 172 -4.63 12.35 16.09
N THR A 173 -3.57 11.79 15.47
CA THR A 173 -2.24 12.40 15.48
C THR A 173 -2.25 13.74 14.74
N CYS A 174 -2.88 13.83 13.57
CA CYS A 174 -2.98 15.10 12.84
C CYS A 174 -3.79 16.15 13.61
N LEU A 175 -4.89 15.77 14.26
CA LEU A 175 -5.68 16.71 15.05
C LEU A 175 -4.91 17.25 16.26
N ILE A 176 -4.12 16.40 16.94
CA ILE A 176 -3.32 16.79 18.11
C ILE A 176 -2.15 17.72 17.72
N PHE A 177 -1.42 17.42 16.66
CA PHE A 177 -0.17 18.11 16.32
C PHE A 177 -0.36 19.23 15.28
N LEU A 178 -1.30 19.07 14.34
CA LEU A 178 -1.50 20.01 13.22
C LEU A 178 -2.80 20.84 13.37
N HIS A 179 -3.64 20.48 14.33
CA HIS A 179 -4.99 21.08 14.47
C HIS A 179 -5.82 21.03 13.19
N GLY A 180 -5.59 19.99 12.34
CA GLY A 180 -6.23 19.81 11.04
C GLY A 180 -6.28 18.35 10.60
N LEU A 181 -6.91 18.07 9.44
CA LEU A 181 -7.11 16.71 8.93
C LEU A 181 -5.81 16.07 8.44
N GLY A 182 -4.82 16.87 8.03
CA GLY A 182 -3.48 16.43 7.59
C GLY A 182 -3.51 15.34 6.52
N SER A 183 -3.09 14.14 6.88
CA SER A 183 -2.98 12.98 5.97
C SER A 183 -4.33 12.33 5.62
N VAL A 184 -5.39 12.62 6.38
CA VAL A 184 -6.72 12.03 6.23
C VAL A 184 -7.67 13.05 5.60
N GLY A 185 -8.44 12.65 4.62
CA GLY A 185 -9.39 13.53 3.95
C GLY A 185 -10.39 12.77 3.07
N ILE A 186 -11.08 13.48 2.20
CA ILE A 186 -12.04 12.89 1.25
C ILE A 186 -11.36 11.84 0.37
N GLY A 187 -10.11 12.07 -0.03
CA GLY A 187 -9.31 11.12 -0.80
C GLY A 187 -9.08 9.80 -0.08
N THR A 188 -8.98 9.79 1.24
CA THR A 188 -8.86 8.56 2.03
C THR A 188 -10.12 7.70 1.93
N VAL A 189 -11.29 8.33 1.97
CA VAL A 189 -12.58 7.63 1.79
C VAL A 189 -12.70 7.10 0.37
N ILE A 190 -12.36 7.93 -0.62
CA ILE A 190 -12.35 7.54 -2.03
C ILE A 190 -11.43 6.34 -2.24
N ALA A 191 -10.19 6.38 -1.73
CA ALA A 191 -9.22 5.30 -1.88
C ALA A 191 -9.70 4.01 -1.19
N ALA A 192 -10.27 4.11 0.01
CA ALA A 192 -10.78 2.94 0.74
C ALA A 192 -11.88 2.19 -0.03
N LEU A 193 -12.70 2.92 -0.78
CA LEU A 193 -13.81 2.34 -1.56
C LEU A 193 -13.38 1.91 -2.96
N LEU A 194 -12.70 2.82 -3.70
CA LEU A 194 -12.45 2.63 -5.13
C LEU A 194 -11.35 1.61 -5.42
N VAL A 195 -10.26 1.58 -4.64
CA VAL A 195 -9.16 0.63 -4.90
C VAL A 195 -9.65 -0.81 -4.92
N GLY A 196 -10.55 -1.19 -4.00
CA GLY A 196 -11.12 -2.54 -3.98
C GLY A 196 -12.04 -2.83 -5.19
N ILE A 197 -12.84 -1.87 -5.60
CA ILE A 197 -13.75 -1.99 -6.75
C ILE A 197 -12.93 -2.09 -8.04
N GLU A 198 -11.97 -1.20 -8.24
CA GLU A 198 -11.10 -1.15 -9.41
C GLU A 198 -10.26 -2.42 -9.53
N LEU A 199 -9.68 -2.90 -8.41
CA LEU A 199 -8.94 -4.15 -8.38
C LEU A 199 -9.82 -5.34 -8.78
N ARG A 200 -11.07 -5.39 -8.31
CA ARG A 200 -12.03 -6.44 -8.70
C ARG A 200 -12.32 -6.38 -10.20
N MET A 201 -12.57 -5.19 -10.75
CA MET A 201 -12.83 -5.00 -12.19
C MET A 201 -11.63 -5.43 -13.05
N ILE A 202 -10.43 -4.98 -12.68
CA ILE A 202 -9.19 -5.32 -13.39
C ILE A 202 -8.94 -6.83 -13.31
N THR A 203 -9.11 -7.44 -12.14
CA THR A 203 -8.91 -8.88 -11.95
C THR A 203 -9.93 -9.70 -12.75
N HIS A 204 -11.18 -9.30 -12.78
CA HIS A 204 -12.21 -9.97 -13.59
C HIS A 204 -11.87 -9.92 -15.08
N ARG A 205 -11.36 -8.77 -15.58
CA ARG A 205 -11.09 -8.56 -17.01
C ARG A 205 -9.76 -9.16 -17.47
N PHE A 206 -8.73 -9.07 -16.65
CA PHE A 206 -7.35 -9.38 -17.03
C PHE A 206 -6.70 -10.48 -16.18
N GLY A 207 -7.39 -11.03 -15.17
CA GLY A 207 -6.84 -12.02 -14.25
C GLY A 207 -6.36 -13.28 -14.96
N ARG A 208 -7.16 -13.84 -15.89
CA ARG A 208 -6.80 -15.03 -16.68
C ARG A 208 -5.51 -14.83 -17.48
N TRP A 209 -5.33 -13.66 -18.11
CA TRP A 209 -4.13 -13.31 -18.86
C TRP A 209 -2.90 -13.26 -17.95
N ARG A 210 -3.01 -12.58 -16.81
CA ARG A 210 -1.96 -12.48 -15.80
C ARG A 210 -1.56 -13.87 -15.25
N ASP A 211 -2.52 -14.69 -14.87
CA ASP A 211 -2.27 -16.00 -14.26
C ASP A 211 -1.59 -16.95 -15.26
N LYS A 212 -1.97 -16.88 -16.55
CA LYS A 212 -1.27 -17.59 -17.62
C LYS A 212 0.20 -17.18 -17.73
N LEU A 213 0.51 -15.89 -17.64
CA LEU A 213 1.90 -15.38 -17.68
C LEU A 213 2.70 -15.80 -16.45
N LEU A 214 2.08 -15.81 -15.27
CA LEU A 214 2.71 -16.28 -14.03
C LEU A 214 2.81 -17.81 -13.95
N GLY A 215 2.22 -18.53 -14.91
CA GLY A 215 2.20 -19.99 -14.95
C GLY A 215 1.39 -20.62 -13.81
N LYS A 216 0.42 -19.88 -13.26
CA LYS A 216 -0.59 -20.40 -12.34
C LYS A 216 -1.70 -21.07 -13.15
N GLN A 217 -2.12 -22.26 -12.73
CA GLN A 217 -3.36 -22.83 -13.23
C GLN A 217 -4.50 -21.94 -12.69
N SER A 218 -5.37 -21.45 -13.58
CA SER A 218 -6.58 -20.73 -13.16
C SER A 218 -7.46 -21.70 -12.39
N GLU A 219 -7.49 -21.57 -11.07
CA GLU A 219 -8.56 -22.13 -10.28
C GLU A 219 -9.85 -21.39 -10.67
N ILE A 220 -10.74 -22.12 -11.35
CA ILE A 220 -12.10 -21.67 -11.71
C ILE A 220 -12.99 -21.89 -10.50
#